data_a2ed8d56691b360618a36febb03cbc35
#
_entry.id   a2ed8d56691b360618a36febb03cbc35
#
_cell.length_a   1.000
_cell.length_b   1.000
_cell.length_c   1.000
_cell.angle_alpha   90.00
_cell.angle_beta   90.00
_cell.angle_gamma   90.00
#
_symmetry.space_group_name_H-M   'P 1'
#
loop_
_entity.id
_entity.type
_entity.pdbx_description
1 polymer ?
#
loop_
_entity_poly.entity_id
_entity_poly.type
_entity_poly.pdbx_seq_one_letter_code
_entity_poly.pdbx_strand_id
1 'polypeptide(L)'
;IEFQNYLKEIEKKLSVKIRFAFQDYYGNSKPMGTADAIFQAMNQFPILKSSRFIVCNSDNLYSKKAIKILKLESTHNSMIAYNSACLDFNEEKISSFSILEIKNNFLYKIIEKPPINFIKDISEEKFVSMNIFSFFGDQVYDYLRNCEINKDRGEKEIATAIQNMINDRSESIKVFKICEHVPDLTCKDDIKLLNNLLK
;
A
#
# COMPACT_ATOMS: atom_id res chain seq x y z
N ILE A 1 -17.36 -10.32 15.31
CA ILE A 1 -17.08 -11.38 16.29
C ILE A 1 -16.48 -12.63 15.60
N GLU A 2 -17.07 -13.15 14.55
CA GLU A 2 -16.58 -14.34 13.82
C GLU A 2 -15.15 -14.16 13.27
N PHE A 3 -14.91 -13.05 12.56
CA PHE A 3 -13.59 -12.73 12.01
C PHE A 3 -12.51 -12.59 13.08
N GLN A 4 -12.82 -11.97 14.22
CA GLN A 4 -11.87 -11.82 15.32
C GLN A 4 -11.52 -13.20 15.95
N ASN A 5 -12.49 -14.10 16.06
CA ASN A 5 -12.26 -15.44 16.58
C ASN A 5 -11.38 -16.25 15.61
N TYR A 6 -11.65 -16.18 14.32
CA TYR A 6 -10.80 -16.78 13.28
C TYR A 6 -9.35 -16.29 13.36
N LEU A 7 -9.13 -14.97 13.49
CA LEU A 7 -7.78 -14.43 13.61
C LEU A 7 -7.05 -14.87 14.88
N LYS A 8 -7.76 -15.10 16.01
CA LYS A 8 -7.16 -15.67 17.21
C LYS A 8 -6.68 -17.11 17.00
N GLU A 9 -7.37 -17.90 16.20
CA GLU A 9 -6.91 -19.25 15.82
C GLU A 9 -5.66 -19.18 14.94
N ILE A 10 -5.63 -18.25 13.97
CA ILE A 10 -4.44 -17.97 13.13
C ILE A 10 -3.26 -17.54 14.00
N GLU A 11 -3.47 -16.65 14.96
CA GLU A 11 -2.45 -16.18 15.91
C GLU A 11 -1.77 -17.33 16.63
N LYS A 12 -2.57 -18.29 17.15
CA LYS A 12 -2.07 -19.49 17.82
C LYS A 12 -1.32 -20.41 16.85
N LYS A 13 -1.89 -20.65 15.66
CA LYS A 13 -1.31 -21.56 14.65
C LYS A 13 0.02 -21.07 14.12
N LEU A 14 0.17 -19.75 13.90
CA LEU A 14 1.36 -19.17 13.30
C LEU A 14 2.35 -18.59 14.33
N SER A 15 2.02 -18.64 15.63
CA SER A 15 2.82 -18.03 16.71
C SER A 15 3.13 -16.56 16.45
N VAL A 16 2.17 -15.83 15.89
CA VAL A 16 2.25 -14.38 15.63
C VAL A 16 1.30 -13.66 16.58
N LYS A 17 1.57 -12.40 16.89
CA LYS A 17 0.67 -11.57 17.69
C LYS A 17 -0.18 -10.69 16.78
N ILE A 18 -1.49 -10.85 16.84
CA ILE A 18 -2.45 -10.07 16.04
C ILE A 18 -3.13 -9.03 16.95
N ARG A 19 -3.17 -7.80 16.50
CA ARG A 19 -3.87 -6.69 17.17
C ARG A 19 -4.79 -6.01 16.19
N PHE A 20 -5.89 -5.43 16.71
CA PHE A 20 -6.89 -4.75 15.92
C PHE A 20 -6.84 -3.25 16.21
N ALA A 21 -6.75 -2.45 15.16
CA ALA A 21 -7.07 -1.03 15.18
C ALA A 21 -8.45 -0.85 14.53
N PHE A 22 -9.30 -0.07 15.15
CA PHE A 22 -10.62 0.23 14.62
C PHE A 22 -10.61 1.64 14.06
N GLN A 23 -10.89 1.75 12.75
CA GLN A 23 -10.97 3.04 12.10
C GLN A 23 -12.30 3.73 12.45
N ASP A 24 -12.23 4.90 13.06
CA ASP A 24 -13.37 5.78 13.27
C ASP A 24 -13.76 6.43 11.93
N TYR A 25 -15.03 6.47 11.66
CA TYR A 25 -15.58 7.08 10.45
C TYR A 25 -15.92 8.56 10.62
N TYR A 26 -15.74 9.12 11.84
CA TYR A 26 -16.08 10.52 12.17
C TYR A 26 -17.50 10.91 11.77
N GLY A 27 -18.45 9.99 11.93
CA GLY A 27 -19.85 10.19 11.55
C GLY A 27 -20.15 10.05 10.05
N ASN A 28 -19.15 9.70 9.21
CA ASN A 28 -19.37 9.44 7.80
C ASN A 28 -19.95 8.03 7.56
N SER A 29 -20.53 7.81 6.38
CA SER A 29 -21.06 6.50 5.98
C SER A 29 -20.00 5.48 5.61
N LYS A 30 -18.76 5.92 5.37
CA LYS A 30 -17.60 5.08 5.00
C LYS A 30 -16.32 5.57 5.67
N PRO A 31 -15.28 4.70 5.75
CA PRO A 31 -13.96 5.09 6.24
C PRO A 31 -13.35 6.23 5.44
N MET A 32 -12.48 7.00 6.08
CA MET A 32 -11.83 8.18 5.50
C MET A 32 -10.60 7.86 4.62
N GLY A 33 -10.40 6.60 4.24
CA GLY A 33 -9.33 6.16 3.33
C GLY A 33 -8.10 5.59 4.02
N THR A 34 -7.10 5.20 3.20
CA THR A 34 -5.95 4.41 3.64
C THR A 34 -4.95 5.20 4.49
N ALA A 35 -4.70 6.46 4.19
CA ALA A 35 -3.82 7.29 5.02
C ALA A 35 -4.40 7.49 6.42
N ASP A 36 -5.71 7.72 6.50
CA ASP A 36 -6.41 7.85 7.77
C ASP A 36 -6.40 6.54 8.57
N ALA A 37 -6.57 5.39 7.92
CA ALA A 37 -6.50 4.08 8.57
C ALA A 37 -5.15 3.85 9.25
N ILE A 38 -4.04 4.17 8.55
CA ILE A 38 -2.69 4.04 9.10
C ILE A 38 -2.49 5.04 10.24
N PHE A 39 -2.90 6.29 10.08
CA PHE A 39 -2.81 7.31 11.11
C PHE A 39 -3.55 6.90 12.39
N GLN A 40 -4.77 6.41 12.28
CA GLN A 40 -5.55 5.93 13.43
C GLN A 40 -4.92 4.70 14.08
N ALA A 41 -4.38 3.76 13.31
CA ALA A 41 -3.64 2.62 13.83
C ALA A 41 -2.39 3.07 14.63
N MET A 42 -1.64 4.07 14.14
CA MET A 42 -0.49 4.63 14.84
C MET A 42 -0.88 5.35 16.15
N ASN A 43 -2.09 5.92 16.22
CA ASN A 43 -2.59 6.52 17.45
C ASN A 43 -3.07 5.48 18.47
N GLN A 44 -3.71 4.40 18.01
CA GLN A 44 -4.14 3.29 18.87
C GLN A 44 -2.96 2.43 19.34
N PHE A 45 -1.88 2.36 18.54
CA PHE A 45 -0.64 1.67 18.87
C PHE A 45 0.56 2.62 18.80
N PRO A 46 0.80 3.45 19.83
CA PRO A 46 1.83 4.50 19.81
C PRO A 46 3.25 4.03 19.50
N ILE A 47 3.55 2.76 19.76
CA ILE A 47 4.85 2.15 19.43
C ILE A 47 5.17 2.27 17.93
N LEU A 48 4.15 2.30 17.05
CA LEU A 48 4.33 2.48 15.62
C LEU A 48 4.92 3.85 15.26
N LYS A 49 4.73 4.88 16.11
CA LYS A 49 5.27 6.23 15.86
C LYS A 49 6.80 6.29 15.96
N SER A 50 7.40 5.36 16.70
CA SER A 50 8.86 5.27 16.88
C SER A 50 9.47 3.99 16.30
N SER A 51 8.67 3.21 15.59
CA SER A 51 9.09 1.94 15.01
C SER A 51 9.08 2.00 13.50
N ARG A 52 9.78 1.07 12.90
CA ARG A 52 9.63 0.75 11.50
C ARG A 52 8.58 -0.33 11.32
N PHE A 53 7.69 -0.16 10.35
CA PHE A 53 6.63 -1.11 10.08
C PHE A 53 6.34 -1.22 8.58
N ILE A 54 5.74 -2.33 8.17
CA ILE A 54 5.28 -2.54 6.79
C ILE A 54 3.77 -2.35 6.75
N VAL A 55 3.31 -1.60 5.76
CA VAL A 55 1.89 -1.44 5.41
C VAL A 55 1.62 -2.21 4.14
N CYS A 56 0.54 -2.95 4.09
CA CYS A 56 0.07 -3.62 2.89
C CYS A 56 -1.45 -3.75 2.92
N ASN A 57 -2.04 -3.85 1.74
CA ASN A 57 -3.45 -4.18 1.60
C ASN A 57 -3.72 -5.64 2.01
N SER A 58 -4.89 -5.92 2.56
CA SER A 58 -5.27 -7.27 3.00
C SER A 58 -5.83 -8.15 1.88
N ASP A 59 -6.17 -7.56 0.76
CA ASP A 59 -6.75 -8.19 -0.43
C ASP A 59 -5.72 -8.51 -1.52
N ASN A 60 -4.45 -8.20 -1.30
CA ASN A 60 -3.35 -8.54 -2.21
C ASN A 60 -2.50 -9.69 -1.66
N LEU A 61 -2.10 -10.63 -2.51
CA LEU A 61 -1.19 -11.71 -2.14
C LEU A 61 0.25 -11.36 -2.54
N TYR A 62 1.00 -10.78 -1.61
CA TYR A 62 2.39 -10.41 -1.84
C TYR A 62 3.35 -11.58 -1.69
N SER A 63 4.39 -11.62 -2.50
CA SER A 63 5.44 -12.63 -2.40
C SER A 63 6.30 -12.47 -1.14
N LYS A 64 6.85 -13.58 -0.66
CA LYS A 64 7.86 -13.56 0.40
C LYS A 64 9.08 -12.72 0.03
N LYS A 65 9.41 -12.65 -1.28
CA LYS A 65 10.51 -11.83 -1.81
C LYS A 65 10.24 -10.34 -1.59
N ALA A 66 9.04 -9.84 -1.94
CA ALA A 66 8.66 -8.45 -1.75
C ALA A 66 8.75 -8.02 -0.29
N ILE A 67 8.17 -8.82 0.61
CA ILE A 67 8.21 -8.56 2.06
C ILE A 67 9.66 -8.61 2.59
N LYS A 68 10.49 -9.56 2.14
CA LYS A 68 11.88 -9.68 2.56
C LYS A 68 12.71 -8.47 2.14
N ILE A 69 12.52 -7.96 0.91
CA ILE A 69 13.21 -6.76 0.43
C ILE A 69 12.90 -5.57 1.34
N LEU A 70 11.62 -5.30 1.57
CA LEU A 70 11.20 -4.19 2.45
C LEU A 70 11.72 -4.36 3.88
N LYS A 71 11.77 -5.58 4.38
CA LYS A 71 12.25 -5.88 5.74
C LYS A 71 13.75 -5.65 5.89
N LEU A 72 14.53 -5.85 4.83
CA LEU A 72 15.99 -5.69 4.84
C LEU A 72 16.42 -4.23 4.63
N GLU A 73 15.63 -3.40 3.94
CA GLU A 73 15.93 -1.97 3.84
C GLU A 73 15.79 -1.31 5.20
N SER A 74 16.84 -0.70 5.69
CA SER A 74 16.90 -0.15 7.05
C SER A 74 17.26 1.33 7.13
N THR A 75 17.45 1.97 5.99
CA THR A 75 17.94 3.36 5.93
C THR A 75 16.90 4.37 5.42
N HIS A 76 15.93 3.90 4.61
CA HIS A 76 14.92 4.75 3.99
C HIS A 76 13.53 4.16 4.19
N ASN A 77 12.51 5.01 4.17
CA ASN A 77 11.18 4.51 3.83
C ASN A 77 11.27 3.89 2.44
N SER A 78 10.49 2.87 2.20
CA SER A 78 10.63 2.13 0.95
C SER A 78 9.31 1.55 0.47
N MET A 79 9.26 1.24 -0.81
CA MET A 79 8.12 0.60 -1.45
C MET A 79 8.56 -0.39 -2.52
N ILE A 80 7.65 -1.27 -2.89
CA ILE A 80 7.78 -2.10 -4.08
C ILE A 80 7.04 -1.43 -5.24
N ALA A 81 7.73 -1.31 -6.36
CA ALA A 81 7.17 -0.91 -7.64
C ALA A 81 7.07 -2.15 -8.54
N TYR A 82 5.86 -2.48 -8.93
CA TYR A 82 5.62 -3.63 -9.80
C TYR A 82 5.61 -3.19 -11.26
N ASN A 83 6.38 -3.88 -12.10
CA ASN A 83 6.31 -3.67 -13.53
C ASN A 83 4.92 -4.09 -14.04
N SER A 84 4.19 -3.18 -14.65
CA SER A 84 2.82 -3.44 -15.11
C SER A 84 2.74 -4.56 -16.16
N ALA A 85 3.79 -4.75 -16.96
CA ALA A 85 3.86 -5.85 -17.93
C ALA A 85 3.96 -7.25 -17.29
N CYS A 86 4.33 -7.32 -16.00
CA CYS A 86 4.41 -8.58 -15.25
C CYS A 86 3.15 -8.84 -14.41
N LEU A 87 2.22 -7.89 -14.37
CA LEU A 87 0.93 -8.06 -13.76
C LEU A 87 -0.04 -8.62 -14.78
N ASP A 88 -0.70 -9.71 -14.45
CA ASP A 88 -1.71 -10.34 -15.31
C ASP A 88 -3.06 -9.60 -15.18
N PHE A 89 -3.05 -8.30 -15.55
CA PHE A 89 -4.19 -7.41 -15.52
C PHE A 89 -4.33 -6.66 -16.84
N ASN A 90 -5.57 -6.37 -17.23
CA ASN A 90 -5.84 -5.49 -18.36
C ASN A 90 -5.54 -4.01 -18.02
N GLU A 91 -5.50 -3.15 -19.04
CA GLU A 91 -5.18 -1.73 -18.86
C GLU A 91 -6.15 -0.99 -17.94
N GLU A 92 -7.44 -1.37 -17.95
CA GLU A 92 -8.46 -0.78 -17.06
C GLU A 92 -8.14 -1.08 -15.60
N LYS A 93 -7.75 -2.32 -15.29
CA LYS A 93 -7.33 -2.70 -13.94
C LYS A 93 -6.01 -2.01 -13.55
N ILE A 94 -5.05 -1.92 -14.46
CA ILE A 94 -3.80 -1.17 -14.24
C ILE A 94 -4.09 0.31 -13.91
N SER A 95 -5.06 0.94 -14.59
CA SER A 95 -5.45 2.33 -14.32
C SER A 95 -6.09 2.54 -12.94
N SER A 96 -6.55 1.48 -12.30
CA SER A 96 -7.07 1.54 -10.93
C SER A 96 -5.99 1.60 -9.85
N PHE A 97 -4.73 1.40 -10.20
CA PHE A 97 -3.57 1.51 -9.31
C PHE A 97 -2.87 2.87 -9.46
N SER A 98 -2.01 3.22 -8.52
CA SER A 98 -1.16 4.41 -8.66
C SER A 98 0.01 4.11 -9.60
N ILE A 99 0.25 5.00 -10.56
CA ILE A 99 1.46 4.98 -11.42
C ILE A 99 2.60 5.68 -10.72
N LEU A 100 3.81 5.15 -10.88
CA LEU A 100 5.02 5.60 -10.22
C LEU A 100 6.03 6.16 -11.23
N GLU A 101 6.49 7.38 -11.01
CA GLU A 101 7.69 7.93 -11.65
C GLU A 101 8.88 7.75 -10.71
N ILE A 102 9.94 7.12 -11.20
CA ILE A 102 11.09 6.71 -10.39
C ILE A 102 12.36 7.32 -10.97
N LYS A 103 13.14 8.01 -10.14
CA LYS A 103 14.46 8.55 -10.50
C LYS A 103 15.52 8.04 -9.51
N ASN A 104 16.64 7.54 -10.00
CA ASN A 104 17.76 7.05 -9.18
C ASN A 104 17.35 6.03 -8.08
N ASN A 105 16.37 5.17 -8.37
CA ASN A 105 15.76 4.24 -7.41
C ASN A 105 14.99 4.90 -6.26
N PHE A 106 14.62 6.17 -6.39
CA PHE A 106 13.74 6.86 -5.46
C PHE A 106 12.44 7.25 -6.15
N LEU A 107 11.37 7.28 -5.38
CA LEU A 107 10.08 7.74 -5.85
C LEU A 107 10.14 9.24 -6.12
N TYR A 108 9.83 9.63 -7.35
CA TYR A 108 9.77 11.02 -7.77
C TYR A 108 8.35 11.56 -7.80
N LYS A 109 7.40 10.71 -8.24
CA LYS A 109 5.99 11.05 -8.29
C LYS A 109 5.12 9.82 -8.16
N ILE A 110 3.99 9.97 -7.50
CA ILE A 110 2.94 8.96 -7.42
C ILE A 110 1.62 9.57 -7.91
N ILE A 111 1.00 8.94 -8.89
CA ILE A 111 -0.22 9.43 -9.53
C ILE A 111 -1.32 8.42 -9.27
N GLU A 112 -2.23 8.77 -8.38
CA GLU A 112 -3.34 7.88 -7.99
C GLU A 112 -4.36 7.78 -9.10
N LYS A 113 -4.65 6.53 -9.52
CA LYS A 113 -5.70 6.17 -10.48
C LYS A 113 -5.75 7.12 -11.70
N PRO A 114 -4.68 7.19 -12.50
CA PRO A 114 -4.63 8.06 -13.65
C PRO A 114 -5.69 7.68 -14.68
N PRO A 115 -6.17 8.61 -15.50
CA PRO A 115 -7.03 8.30 -16.63
C PRO A 115 -6.38 7.27 -17.57
N ILE A 116 -7.17 6.38 -18.15
CA ILE A 116 -6.66 5.29 -19.02
C ILE A 116 -5.82 5.81 -20.20
N ASN A 117 -6.15 6.98 -20.73
CA ASN A 117 -5.37 7.60 -21.81
C ASN A 117 -3.94 7.94 -21.36
N PHE A 118 -3.75 8.36 -20.11
CA PHE A 118 -2.43 8.61 -19.54
C PHE A 118 -1.55 7.35 -19.57
N ILE A 119 -2.16 6.19 -19.36
CA ILE A 119 -1.43 4.91 -19.39
C ILE A 119 -1.00 4.53 -20.80
N LYS A 120 -1.83 4.82 -21.81
CA LYS A 120 -1.52 4.52 -23.23
C LYS A 120 -0.40 5.39 -23.80
N ASP A 121 -0.30 6.62 -23.34
CA ASP A 121 0.68 7.60 -23.83
C ASP A 121 2.10 7.37 -23.29
N ILE A 122 2.28 6.56 -22.26
CA ILE A 122 3.60 6.24 -21.73
C ILE A 122 4.25 5.15 -22.58
N SER A 123 5.27 5.49 -23.34
CA SER A 123 6.05 4.55 -24.17
C SER A 123 7.10 3.75 -23.39
N GLU A 124 7.38 4.12 -22.14
CA GLU A 124 8.41 3.54 -21.30
C GLU A 124 7.85 2.44 -20.38
N GLU A 125 8.76 1.74 -19.70
CA GLU A 125 8.44 0.73 -18.69
C GLU A 125 7.61 1.33 -17.56
N LYS A 126 6.39 0.82 -17.35
CA LYS A 126 5.45 1.35 -16.36
C LYS A 126 5.55 0.61 -15.05
N PHE A 127 5.66 1.36 -13.98
CA PHE A 127 5.63 0.82 -12.64
C PHE A 127 4.37 1.29 -11.90
N VAL A 128 3.75 0.36 -11.18
CA VAL A 128 2.56 0.61 -10.38
C VAL A 128 2.80 0.26 -8.91
N SER A 129 2.06 0.95 -8.04
CA SER A 129 1.97 0.62 -6.63
C SER A 129 0.85 -0.39 -6.39
N MET A 130 1.18 -1.50 -5.75
CA MET A 130 0.19 -2.43 -5.18
C MET A 130 0.04 -2.20 -3.66
N ASN A 131 0.26 -0.96 -3.20
CA ASN A 131 0.08 -0.53 -1.81
C ASN A 131 0.85 -1.37 -0.77
N ILE A 132 2.13 -1.63 -1.04
CA ILE A 132 3.04 -2.23 -0.07
C ILE A 132 4.23 -1.31 0.20
N PHE A 133 4.38 -0.88 1.45
CA PHE A 133 5.35 0.12 1.88
C PHE A 133 6.03 -0.28 3.18
N SER A 134 7.25 0.18 3.41
CA SER A 134 7.91 0.16 4.71
C SER A 134 8.20 1.58 5.16
N PHE A 135 7.71 1.95 6.33
CA PHE A 135 7.83 3.30 6.88
C PHE A 135 8.58 3.31 8.21
N PHE A 136 9.33 4.39 8.42
CA PHE A 136 9.73 4.82 9.76
C PHE A 136 8.61 5.70 10.32
N GLY A 137 8.07 5.33 11.47
CA GLY A 137 6.88 5.96 12.04
C GLY A 137 7.03 7.44 12.32
N ASP A 138 8.20 7.85 12.83
CA ASP A 138 8.56 9.25 13.09
C ASP A 138 8.67 10.10 11.82
N GLN A 139 8.95 9.48 10.68
CA GLN A 139 9.09 10.19 9.41
C GLN A 139 7.76 10.31 8.65
N VAL A 140 6.83 9.36 8.81
CA VAL A 140 5.58 9.34 8.03
C VAL A 140 4.38 9.90 8.79
N TYR A 141 4.42 9.93 10.12
CA TYR A 141 3.27 10.25 10.96
C TYR A 141 2.61 11.58 10.64
N ASP A 142 3.38 12.65 10.49
CA ASP A 142 2.85 13.99 10.23
C ASP A 142 2.26 14.11 8.82
N TYR A 143 2.80 13.41 7.83
CA TYR A 143 2.24 13.36 6.48
C TYR A 143 0.89 12.63 6.44
N LEU A 144 0.74 11.55 7.21
CA LEU A 144 -0.53 10.84 7.35
C LEU A 144 -1.57 11.69 8.10
N ARG A 145 -1.15 12.34 9.19
CA ARG A 145 -2.00 13.24 9.99
C ARG A 145 -2.54 14.39 9.17
N ASN A 146 -1.66 15.06 8.42
CA ASN A 146 -1.98 16.26 7.65
C ASN A 146 -2.43 15.95 6.21
N CYS A 147 -2.63 14.65 5.88
CA CYS A 147 -3.08 14.26 4.56
C CYS A 147 -4.41 14.93 4.22
N GLU A 148 -4.45 15.60 3.08
CA GLU A 148 -5.64 16.27 2.59
C GLU A 148 -6.68 15.24 2.11
N ILE A 149 -7.96 15.64 2.21
CA ILE A 149 -9.06 14.84 1.70
C ILE A 149 -9.13 15.06 0.18
N ASN A 150 -9.04 13.98 -0.58
CA ASN A 150 -9.35 13.99 -2.00
C ASN A 150 -10.81 14.41 -2.19
N LYS A 151 -11.05 15.54 -2.87
CA LYS A 151 -12.39 16.13 -2.98
C LYS A 151 -13.37 15.27 -3.77
N ASP A 152 -12.88 14.50 -4.75
CA ASP A 152 -13.73 13.68 -5.61
C ASP A 152 -14.17 12.38 -4.92
N ARG A 153 -13.37 11.90 -3.96
CA ARG A 153 -13.58 10.61 -3.28
C ARG A 153 -14.01 10.75 -1.83
N GLY A 154 -13.72 11.91 -1.23
CA GLY A 154 -13.94 12.14 0.20
C GLY A 154 -13.02 11.31 1.09
N GLU A 155 -11.80 10.98 0.62
CA GLU A 155 -10.87 10.07 1.29
C GLU A 155 -9.47 10.68 1.42
N LYS A 156 -8.77 10.34 2.49
CA LYS A 156 -7.34 10.60 2.69
C LYS A 156 -6.55 9.42 2.11
N GLU A 157 -5.98 9.61 0.94
CA GLU A 157 -5.28 8.56 0.21
C GLU A 157 -3.80 8.51 0.60
N ILE A 158 -3.26 7.30 0.74
CA ILE A 158 -1.84 7.12 1.07
C ILE A 158 -0.93 7.73 -0.02
N ALA A 159 -1.35 7.71 -1.27
CA ALA A 159 -0.60 8.32 -2.37
C ALA A 159 -0.42 9.83 -2.17
N THR A 160 -1.44 10.54 -1.66
CA THR A 160 -1.35 11.97 -1.33
C THR A 160 -0.34 12.23 -0.20
N ALA A 161 -0.40 11.45 0.88
CA ALA A 161 0.55 11.58 1.99
C ALA A 161 2.00 11.33 1.52
N ILE A 162 2.21 10.32 0.68
CA ILE A 162 3.51 10.00 0.08
C ILE A 162 3.98 11.11 -0.85
N GLN A 163 3.11 11.65 -1.70
CA GLN A 163 3.46 12.75 -2.60
C GLN A 163 3.91 13.99 -1.81
N ASN A 164 3.23 14.33 -0.73
CA ASN A 164 3.64 15.44 0.15
C ASN A 164 5.02 15.17 0.77
N MET A 165 5.26 13.93 1.21
CA MET A 165 6.55 13.55 1.79
C MET A 165 7.71 13.70 0.79
N ILE A 166 7.55 13.26 -0.45
CA ILE A 166 8.61 13.38 -1.47
C ILE A 166 8.77 14.82 -1.99
N ASN A 167 7.73 15.63 -1.94
CA ASN A 167 7.82 17.07 -2.25
C ASN A 167 8.67 17.82 -1.22
N ASP A 168 8.51 17.49 0.06
CA ASP A 168 9.28 18.11 1.14
C ASP A 168 10.71 17.57 1.23
N ARG A 169 10.88 16.29 0.94
CA ARG A 169 12.16 15.58 1.01
C ARG A 169 12.32 14.68 -0.21
N SER A 170 13.04 15.17 -1.22
CA SER A 170 13.47 14.33 -2.33
C SER A 170 14.23 13.10 -1.79
N GLU A 171 14.13 11.96 -2.47
CA GLU A 171 14.79 10.72 -2.08
C GLU A 171 14.36 10.15 -0.71
N SER A 172 13.17 10.55 -0.22
CA SER A 172 12.64 10.04 1.06
C SER A 172 12.10 8.62 0.98
N ILE A 173 11.73 8.13 -0.20
CA ILE A 173 11.18 6.79 -0.42
C ILE A 173 11.97 6.04 -1.48
N LYS A 174 12.68 5.03 -1.04
CA LYS A 174 13.44 4.13 -1.92
C LYS A 174 12.52 3.13 -2.59
N VAL A 175 12.73 2.91 -3.88
CA VAL A 175 11.88 2.04 -4.69
C VAL A 175 12.63 0.79 -5.10
N PHE A 176 12.02 -0.36 -4.87
CA PHE A 176 12.49 -1.65 -5.35
C PHE A 176 11.58 -2.13 -6.47
N LYS A 177 12.14 -2.23 -7.67
CA LYS A 177 11.43 -2.70 -8.86
C LYS A 177 11.34 -4.22 -8.87
N ILE A 178 10.14 -4.75 -9.06
CA ILE A 178 9.88 -6.20 -9.14
C ILE A 178 9.01 -6.50 -10.36
N CYS A 179 9.35 -7.59 -11.04
CA CYS A 179 8.56 -8.19 -12.11
C CYS A 179 7.96 -9.50 -11.56
N GLU A 180 6.75 -9.45 -11.07
CA GLU A 180 5.93 -10.58 -10.63
C GLU A 180 4.46 -10.19 -10.61
N HIS A 181 3.58 -11.16 -10.76
CA HIS A 181 2.15 -10.94 -10.57
C HIS A 181 1.79 -10.85 -9.08
N VAL A 182 0.90 -9.93 -8.75
CA VAL A 182 0.31 -9.80 -7.40
C VAL A 182 -1.19 -10.02 -7.53
N PRO A 183 -1.69 -11.20 -7.14
CA PRO A 183 -3.12 -11.45 -7.11
C PRO A 183 -3.85 -10.43 -6.22
N ASP A 184 -4.96 -9.89 -6.75
CA ASP A 184 -5.78 -8.87 -6.10
C ASP A 184 -7.21 -9.41 -5.96
N LEU A 185 -7.68 -9.55 -4.71
CA LEU A 185 -8.98 -10.10 -4.38
C LEU A 185 -10.04 -9.00 -4.36
N THR A 186 -10.51 -8.61 -5.53
CA THR A 186 -11.56 -7.59 -5.65
C THR A 186 -12.96 -8.21 -5.61
N CYS A 187 -13.12 -9.45 -6.11
CA CYS A 187 -14.40 -10.12 -6.19
C CYS A 187 -14.32 -11.60 -5.78
N LYS A 188 -15.50 -12.25 -5.61
CA LYS A 188 -15.57 -13.64 -5.17
C LYS A 188 -14.95 -14.65 -6.16
N ASP A 189 -14.92 -14.29 -7.45
CA ASP A 189 -14.35 -15.17 -8.47
C ASP A 189 -12.82 -15.23 -8.41
N ASP A 190 -12.17 -14.18 -7.88
CA ASP A 190 -10.73 -14.15 -7.66
C ASP A 190 -10.27 -15.22 -6.64
N ILE A 191 -11.17 -15.64 -5.72
CA ILE A 191 -10.89 -16.71 -4.74
C ILE A 191 -10.57 -18.03 -5.44
N LYS A 192 -11.22 -18.33 -6.58
CA LYS A 192 -10.97 -19.56 -7.34
C LYS A 192 -9.57 -19.54 -7.96
N LEU A 193 -9.15 -18.38 -8.48
CA LEU A 193 -7.82 -18.20 -9.04
C LEU A 193 -6.74 -18.37 -7.97
N LEU A 194 -6.93 -17.78 -6.78
CA LEU A 194 -6.02 -17.93 -5.66
C LEU A 194 -5.88 -19.36 -5.17
N ASN A 195 -6.97 -20.10 -5.07
CA ASN A 195 -6.93 -21.52 -4.65
C ASN A 195 -6.10 -22.38 -5.61
N ASN A 196 -5.98 -22.00 -6.87
CA ASN A 196 -5.12 -22.68 -7.84
C ASN A 196 -3.63 -22.29 -7.70
N LEU A 197 -3.34 -21.07 -7.25
CA LEU A 197 -1.97 -20.59 -7.02
C LEU A 197 -1.37 -21.07 -5.69
N LEU A 198 -2.20 -21.46 -4.72
CA LEU A 198 -1.79 -21.91 -3.39
C LEU A 198 -1.64 -23.44 -3.28
N LYS A 199 -1.95 -24.20 -4.34
CA LYS A 199 -1.71 -25.64 -4.45
C LYS A 199 -0.32 -25.93 -5.00
#